data_af435652d0fd90bfb5330cae7ad238d0
#
_entry.id   af435652d0fd90bfb5330cae7ad238d0
#
_cell.length_a   1.000
_cell.length_b   1.000
_cell.length_c   1.000
_cell.angle_alpha   90.00
_cell.angle_beta   90.00
_cell.angle_gamma   90.00
#
_symmetry.space_group_name_H-M   'P 1'
#
loop_
_entity.id
_entity.type
_entity.pdbx_description
1 polymer ?
#
loop_
_entity_poly.entity_id
_entity_poly.type
_entity_poly.pdbx_seq_one_letter_code
_entity_poly.pdbx_strand_id
1 'polypeptide(L)'
;MSSNPQVGAVLGAGAWGATLAGWCGRMGQRVFLWSSDAEKARRLEGELSELVSPTGDLATALQPELLFLAVPPAHARPLVERMAPFLRPEHRIVHGAKGFCADGRSVSQVIREHSCVLRVGALAGPVEPADLLRGDDCAAVIASPFSSLIDEVCAVLARPQLRVYGSLDLTGVEVGGAMWAPVALAAGMVSGAGLGRALPAVLLTRAIVEAGRLSVALGGEAQTLSGLAGVGDWMRALHDSDDELVRAGVALASNPGHCEHLEGAARVATLVSLAESHGVDMPITCAVHEVIAGRPMAEALAELMRLPTGFEGD
;
A
#
# COMPACT_ATOMS: atom_id res chain seq x y z
N MET A 1 -7.78 -16.90 -34.35
CA MET A 1 -6.54 -16.37 -33.74
C MET A 1 -6.99 -15.45 -32.62
N SER A 2 -7.04 -15.92 -31.36
CA SER A 2 -7.44 -15.08 -30.24
C SER A 2 -6.31 -14.08 -30.00
N SER A 3 -6.58 -12.79 -30.20
CA SER A 3 -5.70 -11.72 -29.79
C SER A 3 -5.50 -11.85 -28.28
N ASN A 4 -4.30 -12.25 -27.88
CA ASN A 4 -3.92 -12.26 -26.45
C ASN A 4 -4.16 -10.85 -25.93
N PRO A 5 -5.03 -10.64 -24.92
CA PRO A 5 -5.38 -9.30 -24.49
C PRO A 5 -4.13 -8.58 -24.03
N GLN A 6 -3.94 -7.38 -24.54
CA GLN A 6 -2.89 -6.47 -24.09
C GLN A 6 -3.35 -5.94 -22.72
N VAL A 7 -2.72 -6.43 -21.65
CA VAL A 7 -3.18 -6.19 -20.28
C VAL A 7 -3.06 -4.72 -19.89
N GLY A 8 -1.97 -4.07 -20.28
CA GLY A 8 -1.79 -2.69 -19.85
C GLY A 8 -0.34 -2.31 -19.62
N ALA A 9 -0.12 -1.40 -18.67
CA ALA A 9 1.19 -0.97 -18.24
C ALA A 9 1.32 -0.93 -16.73
N VAL A 10 2.51 -1.19 -16.24
CA VAL A 10 2.92 -0.98 -14.86
C VAL A 10 3.85 0.24 -14.80
N LEU A 11 3.45 1.25 -14.04
CA LEU A 11 4.15 2.53 -13.92
C LEU A 11 4.91 2.55 -12.59
N GLY A 12 6.22 2.34 -12.65
CA GLY A 12 7.12 2.21 -11.52
C GLY A 12 7.81 0.85 -11.50
N ALA A 13 9.13 0.84 -11.73
CA ALA A 13 9.96 -0.36 -11.78
C ALA A 13 10.65 -0.65 -10.43
N GLY A 14 9.98 -0.38 -9.31
CA GLY A 14 10.36 -0.85 -7.97
C GLY A 14 10.11 -2.36 -7.83
N ALA A 15 10.42 -2.93 -6.65
CA ALA A 15 10.22 -4.36 -6.39
C ALA A 15 8.79 -4.83 -6.72
N TRP A 16 7.78 -4.11 -6.21
CA TRP A 16 6.37 -4.42 -6.48
C TRP A 16 6.02 -4.33 -7.97
N GLY A 17 6.38 -3.21 -8.63
CA GLY A 17 6.04 -3.01 -10.05
C GLY A 17 6.70 -4.03 -10.97
N ALA A 18 7.98 -4.33 -10.76
CA ALA A 18 8.68 -5.37 -11.53
C ALA A 18 8.05 -6.75 -11.32
N THR A 19 7.67 -7.06 -10.07
CA THR A 19 6.99 -8.32 -9.75
C THR A 19 5.63 -8.41 -10.43
N LEU A 20 4.82 -7.35 -10.38
CA LEU A 20 3.50 -7.32 -11.01
C LEU A 20 3.60 -7.46 -12.53
N ALA A 21 4.53 -6.75 -13.18
CA ALA A 21 4.81 -6.88 -14.61
C ALA A 21 5.28 -8.29 -14.96
N GLY A 22 6.22 -8.84 -14.18
CA GLY A 22 6.70 -10.21 -14.35
C GLY A 22 5.60 -11.25 -14.16
N TRP A 23 4.68 -11.03 -13.21
CA TRP A 23 3.50 -11.89 -13.03
C TRP A 23 2.61 -11.89 -14.28
N CYS A 24 2.26 -10.71 -14.79
CA CYS A 24 1.48 -10.59 -16.02
C CYS A 24 2.17 -11.29 -17.19
N GLY A 25 3.48 -11.09 -17.38
CA GLY A 25 4.26 -11.73 -18.43
C GLY A 25 4.27 -13.27 -18.33
N ARG A 26 4.44 -13.82 -17.13
CA ARG A 26 4.35 -15.28 -16.89
C ARG A 26 2.97 -15.85 -17.21
N MET A 27 1.94 -15.04 -17.07
CA MET A 27 0.56 -15.41 -17.43
C MET A 27 0.24 -15.22 -18.92
N GLY A 28 1.25 -15.01 -19.75
CA GLY A 28 1.08 -14.86 -21.20
C GLY A 28 0.56 -13.51 -21.65
N GLN A 29 0.65 -12.48 -20.79
CA GLN A 29 0.10 -11.17 -21.07
C GLN A 29 1.22 -10.18 -21.43
N ARG A 30 0.99 -9.38 -22.48
CA ARG A 30 1.93 -8.30 -22.85
C ARG A 30 1.71 -7.09 -21.96
N VAL A 31 2.78 -6.57 -21.36
CA VAL A 31 2.72 -5.42 -20.46
C VAL A 31 3.93 -4.51 -20.65
N PHE A 32 3.72 -3.20 -20.65
CA PHE A 32 4.81 -2.25 -20.49
C PHE A 32 5.20 -2.12 -19.02
N LEU A 33 6.51 -2.02 -18.75
CA LEU A 33 7.04 -1.66 -17.44
C LEU A 33 7.78 -0.33 -17.57
N TRP A 34 7.17 0.74 -17.08
CA TRP A 34 7.79 2.06 -17.16
C TRP A 34 8.66 2.35 -15.93
N SER A 35 9.83 2.93 -16.20
CA SER A 35 10.72 3.49 -15.19
C SER A 35 11.11 4.92 -15.56
N SER A 36 11.15 5.83 -14.56
CA SER A 36 11.74 7.15 -14.74
C SER A 36 13.25 7.11 -14.96
N ASP A 37 13.90 6.02 -14.56
CA ASP A 37 15.30 5.72 -14.79
C ASP A 37 15.42 4.81 -16.03
N ALA A 38 15.87 5.40 -17.15
CA ALA A 38 16.05 4.69 -18.41
C ALA A 38 17.12 3.59 -18.36
N GLU A 39 18.13 3.71 -17.48
CA GLU A 39 19.14 2.66 -17.30
C GLU A 39 18.54 1.47 -16.55
N LYS A 40 17.70 1.73 -15.55
CA LYS A 40 16.95 0.69 -14.84
C LYS A 40 16.02 -0.04 -15.79
N ALA A 41 15.30 0.67 -16.66
CA ALA A 41 14.46 0.05 -17.70
C ALA A 41 15.28 -0.90 -18.59
N ARG A 42 16.44 -0.45 -19.08
CA ARG A 42 17.34 -1.26 -19.93
C ARG A 42 17.91 -2.50 -19.21
N ARG A 43 18.22 -2.40 -17.91
CA ARG A 43 18.71 -3.55 -17.14
C ARG A 43 17.64 -4.62 -16.96
N LEU A 44 16.39 -4.20 -16.80
CA LEU A 44 15.25 -5.13 -16.70
C LEU A 44 14.89 -5.81 -18.03
N GLU A 45 15.38 -5.25 -19.15
CA GLU A 45 15.29 -5.87 -20.47
C GLU A 45 16.18 -7.12 -20.50
N GLY A 46 15.59 -8.30 -20.53
CA GLY A 46 16.30 -9.58 -20.45
C GLY A 46 16.29 -10.28 -19.09
N GLU A 47 15.94 -9.59 -18.00
CA GLU A 47 15.71 -10.23 -16.69
C GLU A 47 14.25 -10.69 -16.53
N LEU A 48 13.33 -10.09 -17.30
CA LEU A 48 11.90 -10.36 -17.26
C LEU A 48 11.46 -11.19 -18.46
N SER A 49 10.23 -11.69 -18.41
CA SER A 49 9.60 -12.39 -19.56
C SER A 49 9.64 -11.53 -20.82
N GLU A 50 9.84 -12.14 -22.00
CA GLU A 50 9.77 -11.47 -23.33
C GLU A 50 8.43 -10.74 -23.58
N LEU A 51 7.41 -11.03 -22.79
CA LEU A 51 6.11 -10.34 -22.86
C LEU A 51 6.08 -9.05 -22.03
N VAL A 52 7.10 -8.79 -21.20
CA VAL A 52 7.28 -7.53 -20.50
C VAL A 52 8.20 -6.65 -21.33
N SER A 53 7.74 -5.45 -21.67
CA SER A 53 8.50 -4.47 -22.44
C SER A 53 8.90 -3.28 -21.53
N PRO A 54 10.11 -3.29 -20.93
CA PRO A 54 10.59 -2.17 -20.14
C PRO A 54 10.79 -0.94 -21.03
N THR A 55 10.40 0.23 -20.53
CA THR A 55 10.51 1.51 -21.26
C THR A 55 10.74 2.69 -20.34
N GLY A 56 11.52 3.67 -20.79
CA GLY A 56 11.62 4.99 -20.18
C GLY A 56 10.66 6.02 -20.78
N ASP A 57 10.01 5.68 -21.91
CA ASP A 57 9.06 6.57 -22.59
C ASP A 57 7.65 6.44 -21.99
N LEU A 58 7.21 7.53 -21.36
CA LEU A 58 5.91 7.56 -20.70
C LEU A 58 4.75 7.52 -21.70
N ALA A 59 4.89 8.15 -22.87
CA ALA A 59 3.85 8.16 -23.88
C ALA A 59 3.58 6.75 -24.43
N THR A 60 4.63 5.96 -24.66
CA THR A 60 4.52 4.56 -25.04
C THR A 60 3.87 3.72 -23.95
N ALA A 61 4.29 3.92 -22.70
CA ALA A 61 3.73 3.16 -21.57
C ALA A 61 2.24 3.45 -21.32
N LEU A 62 1.74 4.61 -21.74
CA LEU A 62 0.35 5.04 -21.58
C LEU A 62 -0.56 4.70 -22.78
N GLN A 63 -0.10 3.92 -23.75
CA GLN A 63 -0.94 3.46 -24.87
C GLN A 63 -2.06 2.49 -24.43
N PRO A 64 -1.79 1.49 -23.58
CA PRO A 64 -2.83 0.60 -23.07
C PRO A 64 -3.81 1.35 -22.16
N GLU A 65 -5.03 0.84 -22.08
CA GLU A 65 -6.08 1.48 -21.25
C GLU A 65 -6.01 1.11 -19.78
N LEU A 66 -5.54 -0.09 -19.42
CA LEU A 66 -5.37 -0.51 -18.02
C LEU A 66 -3.95 -0.18 -17.54
N LEU A 67 -3.86 0.64 -16.51
CA LEU A 67 -2.60 1.15 -15.96
C LEU A 67 -2.49 0.78 -14.48
N PHE A 68 -1.38 0.15 -14.10
CA PHE A 68 -1.05 -0.11 -12.70
C PHE A 68 -0.01 0.91 -12.22
N LEU A 69 -0.36 1.71 -11.23
CA LEU A 69 0.53 2.69 -10.62
C LEU A 69 1.25 2.08 -9.42
N ALA A 70 2.53 1.76 -9.60
CA ALA A 70 3.38 1.06 -8.62
C ALA A 70 4.49 1.98 -8.08
N VAL A 71 4.10 3.16 -7.62
CA VAL A 71 5.01 4.14 -7.01
C VAL A 71 4.56 4.46 -5.58
N PRO A 72 5.48 4.88 -4.70
CA PRO A 72 5.13 5.39 -3.38
C PRO A 72 4.18 6.60 -3.43
N PRO A 73 3.36 6.84 -2.39
CA PRO A 73 2.42 7.97 -2.34
C PRO A 73 3.07 9.33 -2.62
N ALA A 74 4.30 9.55 -2.12
CA ALA A 74 5.04 10.79 -2.34
C ALA A 74 5.33 11.09 -3.82
N HIS A 75 5.39 10.06 -4.66
CA HIS A 75 5.66 10.18 -6.09
C HIS A 75 4.39 10.10 -6.95
N ALA A 76 3.22 9.86 -6.35
CA ALA A 76 1.98 9.67 -7.11
C ALA A 76 1.55 10.97 -7.83
N ARG A 77 1.45 12.09 -7.12
CA ARG A 77 1.04 13.37 -7.73
C ARG A 77 1.95 13.82 -8.87
N PRO A 78 3.30 13.94 -8.68
CA PRO A 78 4.18 14.34 -9.78
C PRO A 78 4.09 13.42 -11.00
N LEU A 79 3.87 12.12 -10.78
CA LEU A 79 3.71 11.17 -11.88
C LEU A 79 2.38 11.36 -12.59
N VAL A 80 1.27 11.49 -11.85
CA VAL A 80 -0.07 11.71 -12.45
C VAL A 80 -0.11 13.00 -13.27
N GLU A 81 0.48 14.09 -12.78
CA GLU A 81 0.58 15.35 -13.52
C GLU A 81 1.38 15.18 -14.82
N ARG A 82 2.45 14.39 -14.82
CA ARG A 82 3.21 14.06 -16.03
C ARG A 82 2.42 13.15 -16.99
N MET A 83 1.58 12.29 -16.47
CA MET A 83 0.72 11.39 -17.25
C MET A 83 -0.46 12.14 -17.90
N ALA A 84 -0.98 13.17 -17.23
CA ALA A 84 -2.22 13.85 -17.58
C ALA A 84 -2.36 14.24 -19.07
N PRO A 85 -1.32 14.77 -19.77
CA PRO A 85 -1.39 15.09 -21.18
C PRO A 85 -1.63 13.89 -22.13
N PHE A 86 -1.34 12.68 -21.66
CA PHE A 86 -1.46 11.43 -22.44
C PHE A 86 -2.67 10.60 -22.02
N LEU A 87 -3.30 10.94 -20.89
CA LEU A 87 -4.45 10.19 -20.38
C LEU A 87 -5.72 10.53 -21.17
N ARG A 88 -6.59 9.53 -21.29
CA ARG A 88 -7.89 9.60 -21.93
C ARG A 88 -8.97 9.08 -20.95
N PRO A 89 -10.25 9.45 -21.13
CA PRO A 89 -11.35 8.99 -20.27
C PRO A 89 -11.54 7.48 -20.23
N GLU A 90 -11.06 6.77 -21.25
CA GLU A 90 -11.12 5.31 -21.34
C GLU A 90 -10.11 4.61 -20.44
N HIS A 91 -9.05 5.31 -20.02
CA HIS A 91 -8.07 4.74 -19.11
C HIS A 91 -8.69 4.33 -17.77
N ARG A 92 -8.13 3.31 -17.20
CA ARG A 92 -8.42 2.75 -15.89
C ARG A 92 -7.11 2.67 -15.13
N ILE A 93 -7.07 3.27 -13.95
CA ILE A 93 -5.84 3.30 -13.15
C ILE A 93 -6.05 2.59 -11.84
N VAL A 94 -5.20 1.60 -11.56
CA VAL A 94 -5.16 0.86 -10.30
C VAL A 94 -3.84 1.14 -9.61
N HIS A 95 -3.85 1.69 -8.42
CA HIS A 95 -2.63 1.92 -7.67
C HIS A 95 -2.39 0.85 -6.59
N GLY A 96 -1.13 0.58 -6.29
CA GLY A 96 -0.69 -0.28 -5.19
C GLY A 96 0.00 0.49 -4.06
N ALA A 97 -0.26 1.80 -3.97
CA ALA A 97 0.40 2.66 -2.98
C ALA A 97 -0.14 2.39 -1.57
N LYS A 98 0.75 2.19 -0.60
CA LYS A 98 0.42 2.02 0.82
C LYS A 98 0.66 3.35 1.55
N GLY A 99 -0.36 4.21 1.63
CA GLY A 99 -0.29 5.51 2.30
C GLY A 99 -1.03 6.63 1.58
N PHE A 100 -1.12 7.75 2.26
CA PHE A 100 -1.65 9.01 1.73
C PHE A 100 -0.52 9.90 1.21
N CYS A 101 -0.84 10.80 0.27
CA CYS A 101 0.07 11.86 -0.15
C CYS A 101 0.32 12.85 1.00
N ALA A 102 1.39 13.62 0.94
CA ALA A 102 1.81 14.51 2.03
C ALA A 102 0.75 15.55 2.44
N ASP A 103 -0.20 15.84 1.57
CA ASP A 103 -1.35 16.73 1.85
C ASP A 103 -2.59 16.00 2.39
N GLY A 104 -2.45 14.75 2.78
CA GLY A 104 -3.54 13.91 3.32
C GLY A 104 -4.49 13.32 2.28
N ARG A 105 -4.31 13.59 0.98
CA ARG A 105 -5.14 12.99 -0.07
C ARG A 105 -4.74 11.55 -0.35
N SER A 106 -5.72 10.72 -0.65
CA SER A 106 -5.44 9.39 -1.14
C SER A 106 -4.92 9.44 -2.59
N VAL A 107 -4.22 8.39 -3.02
CA VAL A 107 -3.70 8.33 -4.40
C VAL A 107 -4.85 8.31 -5.42
N SER A 108 -5.97 7.67 -5.09
CA SER A 108 -7.15 7.69 -5.96
C SER A 108 -7.78 9.08 -6.09
N GLN A 109 -7.77 9.89 -5.02
CA GLN A 109 -8.20 11.30 -5.08
C GLN A 109 -7.27 12.11 -5.98
N VAL A 110 -5.94 11.96 -5.82
CA VAL A 110 -4.95 12.64 -6.67
C VAL A 110 -5.14 12.29 -8.14
N ILE A 111 -5.37 11.01 -8.48
CA ILE A 111 -5.61 10.60 -9.87
C ILE A 111 -6.85 11.30 -10.44
N ARG A 112 -7.96 11.33 -9.69
CA ARG A 112 -9.22 11.95 -10.16
C ARG A 112 -9.15 13.47 -10.27
N GLU A 113 -8.37 14.12 -9.43
CA GLU A 113 -8.24 15.59 -9.44
C GLU A 113 -7.28 16.10 -10.52
N HIS A 114 -6.24 15.32 -10.83
CA HIS A 114 -5.18 15.74 -11.75
C HIS A 114 -5.26 15.04 -13.13
N SER A 115 -6.33 14.30 -13.41
CA SER A 115 -6.51 13.64 -14.70
C SER A 115 -7.99 13.57 -15.11
N CYS A 116 -8.23 13.17 -16.39
CA CYS A 116 -9.58 12.88 -16.88
C CYS A 116 -10.09 11.47 -16.54
N VAL A 117 -9.31 10.68 -15.79
CA VAL A 117 -9.63 9.28 -15.50
C VAL A 117 -10.58 9.19 -14.31
N LEU A 118 -11.74 8.59 -14.54
CA LEU A 118 -12.76 8.37 -13.50
C LEU A 118 -12.67 6.97 -12.86
N ARG A 119 -12.30 5.96 -13.66
CA ARG A 119 -12.23 4.56 -13.21
C ARG A 119 -10.91 4.30 -12.52
N VAL A 120 -10.90 4.49 -11.20
CA VAL A 120 -9.74 4.31 -10.33
C VAL A 120 -10.00 3.21 -9.32
N GLY A 121 -8.97 2.41 -9.02
CA GLY A 121 -8.98 1.38 -7.99
C GLY A 121 -7.68 1.32 -7.21
N ALA A 122 -7.72 0.61 -6.09
CA ALA A 122 -6.56 0.30 -5.25
C ALA A 122 -6.37 -1.21 -5.13
N LEU A 123 -5.13 -1.67 -5.24
CA LEU A 123 -4.73 -3.06 -5.01
C LEU A 123 -3.94 -3.12 -3.70
N ALA A 124 -4.40 -3.94 -2.77
CA ALA A 124 -3.80 -4.12 -1.45
C ALA A 124 -3.84 -5.59 -1.01
N GLY A 125 -3.36 -5.89 0.19
CA GLY A 125 -3.41 -7.21 0.79
C GLY A 125 -2.04 -7.85 0.96
N PRO A 126 -1.99 -9.06 1.56
CA PRO A 126 -0.77 -9.76 1.92
C PRO A 126 -0.09 -10.39 0.70
N VAL A 127 0.42 -9.57 -0.19
CA VAL A 127 1.22 -10.01 -1.34
C VAL A 127 2.64 -9.49 -1.18
N GLU A 128 3.56 -10.40 -0.91
CA GLU A 128 4.98 -10.10 -0.87
C GLU A 128 5.59 -10.36 -2.26
N PRO A 129 6.33 -9.40 -2.85
CA PRO A 129 6.99 -9.59 -4.14
C PRO A 129 7.80 -10.88 -4.24
N ALA A 130 8.58 -11.19 -3.20
CA ALA A 130 9.42 -12.38 -3.17
C ALA A 130 8.61 -13.69 -3.20
N ASP A 131 7.49 -13.74 -2.46
CA ASP A 131 6.61 -14.92 -2.41
C ASP A 131 5.95 -15.16 -3.77
N LEU A 132 5.41 -14.10 -4.36
CA LEU A 132 4.77 -14.19 -5.68
C LEU A 132 5.76 -14.61 -6.79
N LEU A 133 7.02 -14.15 -6.70
CA LEU A 133 8.08 -14.55 -7.62
C LEU A 133 8.47 -16.01 -7.47
N ARG A 134 8.44 -16.56 -6.25
CA ARG A 134 8.67 -18.01 -6.01
C ARG A 134 7.49 -18.88 -6.45
N GLY A 135 6.31 -18.28 -6.63
CA GLY A 135 5.06 -18.99 -6.93
C GLY A 135 4.33 -19.48 -5.71
N ASP A 136 4.62 -18.89 -4.55
CA ASP A 136 3.90 -19.16 -3.29
C ASP A 136 2.47 -18.61 -3.37
N ASP A 137 1.56 -19.21 -2.61
CA ASP A 137 0.16 -18.82 -2.59
C ASP A 137 -0.02 -17.46 -1.89
N CYS A 138 -0.62 -16.51 -2.60
CA CYS A 138 -0.87 -15.16 -2.16
C CYS A 138 -2.35 -14.78 -2.32
N ALA A 139 -2.77 -13.72 -1.65
CA ALA A 139 -4.09 -13.14 -1.83
C ALA A 139 -4.03 -11.62 -1.82
N ALA A 140 -4.78 -11.00 -2.74
CA ALA A 140 -4.92 -9.56 -2.86
C ALA A 140 -6.40 -9.14 -2.80
N VAL A 141 -6.64 -7.87 -2.57
CA VAL A 141 -7.94 -7.23 -2.76
C VAL A 141 -7.81 -6.10 -3.78
N ILE A 142 -8.69 -6.07 -4.76
CA ILE A 142 -8.91 -4.92 -5.64
C ILE A 142 -10.15 -4.19 -5.19
N ALA A 143 -10.01 -2.90 -4.90
CA ALA A 143 -11.13 -2.05 -4.53
C ALA A 143 -11.38 -0.97 -5.58
N SER A 144 -12.64 -0.76 -5.92
CA SER A 144 -13.09 0.33 -6.79
C SER A 144 -14.59 0.53 -6.63
N PRO A 145 -15.12 1.76 -6.75
CA PRO A 145 -16.56 1.96 -6.86
C PRO A 145 -17.15 1.43 -8.20
N PHE A 146 -16.30 0.98 -9.13
CA PHE A 146 -16.69 0.46 -10.44
C PHE A 146 -16.48 -1.07 -10.47
N SER A 147 -17.56 -1.85 -10.37
CA SER A 147 -17.49 -3.33 -10.42
C SER A 147 -16.82 -3.85 -11.69
N SER A 148 -17.03 -3.18 -12.83
CA SER A 148 -16.39 -3.54 -14.09
C SER A 148 -14.86 -3.47 -14.05
N LEU A 149 -14.28 -2.52 -13.29
CA LEU A 149 -12.83 -2.46 -13.08
C LEU A 149 -12.36 -3.59 -12.16
N ILE A 150 -13.14 -3.93 -11.14
CA ILE A 150 -12.85 -5.06 -10.25
C ILE A 150 -12.80 -6.35 -11.07
N ASP A 151 -13.83 -6.62 -11.87
CA ASP A 151 -13.93 -7.82 -12.69
C ASP A 151 -12.76 -7.92 -13.69
N GLU A 152 -12.40 -6.81 -14.33
CA GLU A 152 -11.27 -6.74 -15.27
C GLU A 152 -9.95 -7.06 -14.58
N VAL A 153 -9.66 -6.44 -13.41
CA VAL A 153 -8.42 -6.68 -12.67
C VAL A 153 -8.36 -8.12 -12.14
N CYS A 154 -9.49 -8.65 -11.65
CA CYS A 154 -9.58 -10.06 -11.27
C CYS A 154 -9.26 -10.97 -12.45
N ALA A 155 -9.83 -10.72 -13.62
CA ALA A 155 -9.57 -11.53 -14.83
C ALA A 155 -8.09 -11.47 -15.26
N VAL A 156 -7.45 -10.32 -15.08
CA VAL A 156 -6.04 -10.09 -15.42
C VAL A 156 -5.10 -10.80 -14.44
N LEU A 157 -5.31 -10.63 -13.13
CA LEU A 157 -4.33 -11.00 -12.11
C LEU A 157 -4.61 -12.35 -11.45
N ALA A 158 -5.89 -12.75 -11.27
CA ALA A 158 -6.23 -13.93 -10.49
C ALA A 158 -5.76 -15.23 -11.16
N ARG A 159 -5.08 -16.07 -10.39
CA ARG A 159 -4.60 -17.43 -10.75
C ARG A 159 -4.66 -18.29 -9.48
N PRO A 160 -4.45 -19.61 -9.59
CA PRO A 160 -4.42 -20.46 -8.40
C PRO A 160 -3.48 -19.95 -7.30
N GLN A 161 -2.32 -19.42 -7.65
CA GLN A 161 -1.31 -18.90 -6.71
C GLN A 161 -1.58 -17.45 -6.27
N LEU A 162 -2.40 -16.68 -6.97
CA LEU A 162 -2.77 -15.32 -6.58
C LEU A 162 -4.29 -15.18 -6.62
N ARG A 163 -4.92 -15.31 -5.46
CA ARG A 163 -6.35 -15.04 -5.33
C ARG A 163 -6.60 -13.54 -5.23
N VAL A 164 -7.51 -13.02 -6.05
CA VAL A 164 -7.88 -11.61 -6.03
C VAL A 164 -9.34 -11.47 -5.68
N TYR A 165 -9.63 -10.74 -4.61
CA TYR A 165 -10.98 -10.49 -4.12
C TYR A 165 -11.39 -9.06 -4.47
N GLY A 166 -12.67 -8.85 -4.81
CA GLY A 166 -13.23 -7.53 -5.09
C GLY A 166 -13.78 -6.85 -3.85
N SER A 167 -13.65 -5.52 -3.78
CA SER A 167 -14.32 -4.66 -2.79
C SER A 167 -14.87 -3.41 -3.46
N LEU A 168 -16.02 -2.91 -3.02
CA LEU A 168 -16.53 -1.59 -3.43
C LEU A 168 -16.02 -0.45 -2.54
N ASP A 169 -15.45 -0.78 -1.39
CA ASP A 169 -14.90 0.19 -0.42
C ASP A 169 -13.44 0.54 -0.77
N LEU A 170 -13.28 1.45 -1.71
CA LEU A 170 -11.97 1.98 -2.11
C LEU A 170 -11.27 2.68 -0.93
N THR A 171 -12.00 3.49 -0.19
CA THR A 171 -11.47 4.28 0.94
C THR A 171 -10.94 3.38 2.06
N GLY A 172 -11.71 2.37 2.47
CA GLY A 172 -11.28 1.43 3.50
C GLY A 172 -10.04 0.64 3.11
N VAL A 173 -9.92 0.24 1.83
CA VAL A 173 -8.73 -0.45 1.32
C VAL A 173 -7.51 0.49 1.30
N GLU A 174 -7.65 1.77 0.92
CA GLU A 174 -6.57 2.77 0.99
C GLU A 174 -6.12 3.04 2.43
N VAL A 175 -7.06 3.16 3.38
CA VAL A 175 -6.77 3.28 4.82
C VAL A 175 -6.02 2.05 5.32
N GLY A 176 -6.47 0.84 4.98
CA GLY A 176 -5.80 -0.40 5.34
C GLY A 176 -4.34 -0.43 4.90
N GLY A 177 -4.09 -0.07 3.63
CA GLY A 177 -2.73 0.05 3.11
C GLY A 177 -1.89 1.13 3.81
N ALA A 178 -2.50 2.25 4.18
CA ALA A 178 -1.81 3.34 4.88
C ALA A 178 -1.38 2.95 6.30
N MET A 179 -2.19 2.17 7.00
CA MET A 179 -1.91 1.70 8.36
C MET A 179 -0.77 0.67 8.43
N TRP A 180 -0.28 0.15 7.29
CA TRP A 180 0.91 -0.69 7.27
C TRP A 180 2.10 -0.03 8.00
N ALA A 181 2.38 1.25 7.75
CA ALA A 181 3.55 1.92 8.31
C ALA A 181 3.53 1.99 9.85
N PRO A 182 2.50 2.52 10.52
CA PRO A 182 2.48 2.54 11.98
C PRO A 182 2.44 1.14 12.59
N VAL A 183 1.74 0.18 11.98
CA VAL A 183 1.66 -1.20 12.49
C VAL A 183 3.00 -1.91 12.39
N ALA A 184 3.71 -1.82 11.25
CA ALA A 184 5.01 -2.46 11.06
C ALA A 184 6.07 -1.87 12.00
N LEU A 185 6.13 -0.54 12.13
CA LEU A 185 7.02 0.13 13.08
C LEU A 185 6.72 -0.28 14.53
N ALA A 186 5.44 -0.30 14.94
CA ALA A 186 5.06 -0.70 16.29
C ALA A 186 5.36 -2.17 16.57
N ALA A 187 5.14 -3.08 15.61
CA ALA A 187 5.51 -4.49 15.73
C ALA A 187 7.03 -4.66 15.93
N GLY A 188 7.82 -3.91 15.16
CA GLY A 188 9.27 -3.87 15.32
C GLY A 188 9.69 -3.33 16.68
N MET A 189 9.09 -2.24 17.17
CA MET A 189 9.37 -1.67 18.50
C MET A 189 9.10 -2.69 19.61
N VAL A 190 7.95 -3.37 19.56
CA VAL A 190 7.58 -4.41 20.54
C VAL A 190 8.58 -5.55 20.54
N SER A 191 9.00 -5.99 19.35
CA SER A 191 10.01 -7.06 19.19
C SER A 191 11.38 -6.61 19.71
N GLY A 192 11.83 -5.41 19.32
CA GLY A 192 13.14 -4.86 19.72
C GLY A 192 13.27 -4.61 21.22
N ALA A 193 12.17 -4.26 21.89
CA ALA A 193 12.12 -4.08 23.33
C ALA A 193 11.97 -5.40 24.11
N GLY A 194 11.85 -6.57 23.43
CA GLY A 194 11.70 -7.86 24.08
C GLY A 194 10.41 -7.99 24.90
N LEU A 195 9.35 -7.26 24.52
CA LEU A 195 8.07 -7.28 25.23
C LEU A 195 7.30 -8.58 25.00
N GLY A 196 6.44 -8.92 25.95
CA GLY A 196 5.76 -10.23 25.98
C GLY A 196 4.93 -10.54 24.73
N ARG A 197 4.76 -11.83 24.45
CA ARG A 197 4.12 -12.36 23.21
C ARG A 197 2.66 -11.94 23.01
N ALA A 198 1.95 -11.50 24.03
CA ALA A 198 0.57 -11.04 23.92
C ALA A 198 0.47 -9.63 23.31
N LEU A 199 1.48 -8.78 23.52
CA LEU A 199 1.42 -7.37 23.12
C LEU A 199 1.25 -7.15 21.60
N PRO A 200 1.89 -7.93 20.71
CA PRO A 200 1.63 -7.84 19.27
C PRO A 200 0.17 -8.09 18.90
N ALA A 201 -0.50 -9.04 19.55
CA ALA A 201 -1.93 -9.31 19.30
C ALA A 201 -2.81 -8.16 19.78
N VAL A 202 -2.51 -7.61 20.97
CA VAL A 202 -3.20 -6.40 21.49
C VAL A 202 -3.02 -5.23 20.52
N LEU A 203 -1.80 -5.02 20.05
CA LEU A 203 -1.48 -3.95 19.10
C LEU A 203 -2.31 -4.07 17.81
N LEU A 204 -2.37 -5.25 17.20
CA LEU A 204 -3.15 -5.46 15.99
C LEU A 204 -4.64 -5.23 16.20
N THR A 205 -5.21 -5.76 17.29
CA THR A 205 -6.64 -5.59 17.56
C THR A 205 -7.00 -4.13 17.80
N ARG A 206 -6.13 -3.35 18.43
CA ARG A 206 -6.35 -1.90 18.62
C ARG A 206 -6.09 -1.11 17.34
N ALA A 207 -5.12 -1.49 16.53
CA ALA A 207 -4.88 -0.86 15.23
C ALA A 207 -6.10 -1.02 14.28
N ILE A 208 -6.83 -2.16 14.35
CA ILE A 208 -8.08 -2.35 13.58
C ILE A 208 -9.12 -1.30 14.00
N VAL A 209 -9.25 -1.02 15.30
CA VAL A 209 -10.22 -0.03 15.80
C VAL A 209 -9.84 1.38 15.36
N GLU A 210 -8.56 1.77 15.50
CA GLU A 210 -8.08 3.08 15.02
C GLU A 210 -8.31 3.25 13.52
N ALA A 211 -7.90 2.27 12.73
CA ALA A 211 -8.08 2.28 11.27
C ALA A 211 -9.56 2.31 10.88
N GLY A 212 -10.41 1.58 11.62
CA GLY A 212 -11.86 1.58 11.41
C GLY A 212 -12.47 2.97 11.62
N ARG A 213 -12.09 3.67 12.69
CA ARG A 213 -12.52 5.04 12.97
C ARG A 213 -12.09 5.99 11.84
N LEU A 214 -10.83 5.91 11.42
CA LEU A 214 -10.33 6.74 10.31
C LEU A 214 -11.04 6.41 9.01
N SER A 215 -11.26 5.13 8.71
CA SER A 215 -11.99 4.69 7.51
C SER A 215 -13.38 5.31 7.44
N VAL A 216 -14.15 5.20 8.53
CA VAL A 216 -15.50 5.77 8.62
C VAL A 216 -15.49 7.29 8.48
N ALA A 217 -14.55 7.98 9.14
CA ALA A 217 -14.41 9.43 9.04
C ALA A 217 -14.10 9.91 7.61
N LEU A 218 -13.42 9.07 6.82
CA LEU A 218 -13.10 9.34 5.40
C LEU A 218 -14.17 8.82 4.42
N GLY A 219 -15.28 8.24 4.93
CA GLY A 219 -16.39 7.72 4.11
C GLY A 219 -16.22 6.28 3.62
N GLY A 220 -15.33 5.51 4.23
CA GLY A 220 -15.18 4.07 4.03
C GLY A 220 -15.88 3.24 5.11
N GLU A 221 -15.64 1.95 5.12
CA GLU A 221 -16.25 0.97 6.02
C GLU A 221 -15.21 0.44 7.03
N ALA A 222 -15.57 0.41 8.33
CA ALA A 222 -14.70 -0.16 9.37
C ALA A 222 -14.46 -1.66 9.16
N GLN A 223 -15.46 -2.39 8.64
CA GLN A 223 -15.38 -3.83 8.41
C GLN A 223 -14.27 -4.22 7.41
N THR A 224 -13.95 -3.36 6.45
CA THR A 224 -12.89 -3.58 5.45
C THR A 224 -11.54 -3.87 6.11
N LEU A 225 -11.26 -3.25 7.27
CA LEU A 225 -10.00 -3.41 7.99
C LEU A 225 -9.82 -4.79 8.65
N SER A 226 -10.90 -5.53 8.83
CA SER A 226 -10.86 -6.93 9.30
C SER A 226 -10.50 -7.93 8.19
N GLY A 227 -10.41 -7.46 6.95
CA GLY A 227 -10.11 -8.26 5.76
C GLY A 227 -8.62 -8.26 5.36
N LEU A 228 -8.39 -8.67 4.09
CA LEU A 228 -7.04 -8.79 3.51
C LEU A 228 -6.29 -7.45 3.42
N ALA A 229 -6.98 -6.33 3.16
CA ALA A 229 -6.37 -5.01 3.05
C ALA A 229 -5.96 -4.41 4.40
N GLY A 230 -6.50 -4.93 5.50
CA GLY A 230 -6.21 -4.53 6.86
C GLY A 230 -5.43 -5.62 7.60
N VAL A 231 -6.10 -6.31 8.54
CA VAL A 231 -5.46 -7.29 9.42
C VAL A 231 -4.68 -8.37 8.65
N GLY A 232 -5.20 -8.81 7.49
CA GLY A 232 -4.52 -9.81 6.67
C GLY A 232 -3.12 -9.38 6.23
N ASP A 233 -2.98 -8.13 5.77
CA ASP A 233 -1.68 -7.57 5.40
C ASP A 233 -0.82 -7.28 6.65
N TRP A 234 -1.42 -6.72 7.71
CA TRP A 234 -0.68 -6.32 8.92
C TRP A 234 -0.13 -7.50 9.74
N MET A 235 -0.77 -8.67 9.67
CA MET A 235 -0.25 -9.89 10.30
C MET A 235 1.15 -10.24 9.81
N ARG A 236 1.53 -9.86 8.58
CA ARG A 236 2.89 -10.07 8.08
C ARG A 236 3.94 -9.38 8.94
N ALA A 237 3.65 -8.16 9.43
CA ALA A 237 4.58 -7.41 10.27
C ALA A 237 5.03 -8.16 11.53
N LEU A 238 4.27 -9.15 11.98
CA LEU A 238 4.62 -9.97 13.14
C LEU A 238 5.61 -11.10 12.82
N HIS A 239 5.80 -11.41 11.54
CA HIS A 239 6.59 -12.54 11.06
C HIS A 239 7.69 -12.15 10.08
N ASP A 240 7.61 -10.97 9.49
CA ASP A 240 8.54 -10.47 8.48
C ASP A 240 9.62 -9.59 9.12
N SER A 241 10.64 -10.25 9.68
CA SER A 241 11.80 -9.55 10.27
C SER A 241 12.67 -8.83 9.24
N ASP A 242 12.50 -9.10 7.95
CA ASP A 242 13.27 -8.52 6.87
C ASP A 242 12.61 -7.27 6.29
N ASP A 243 11.33 -7.00 6.63
CA ASP A 243 10.67 -5.74 6.25
C ASP A 243 11.42 -4.52 6.82
N GLU A 244 11.60 -3.52 5.96
CA GLU A 244 12.36 -2.31 6.31
C GLU A 244 11.76 -1.55 7.50
N LEU A 245 10.43 -1.44 7.57
CA LEU A 245 9.76 -0.73 8.66
C LEU A 245 9.77 -1.52 9.96
N VAL A 246 9.68 -2.85 9.89
CA VAL A 246 9.82 -3.71 11.07
C VAL A 246 11.24 -3.56 11.64
N ARG A 247 12.29 -3.63 10.80
CA ARG A 247 13.68 -3.41 11.24
C ARG A 247 13.89 -2.01 11.82
N ALA A 248 13.30 -0.99 11.18
CA ALA A 248 13.33 0.38 11.70
C ALA A 248 12.67 0.47 13.09
N GLY A 249 11.53 -0.19 13.28
CA GLY A 249 10.88 -0.29 14.57
C GLY A 249 11.75 -0.96 15.64
N VAL A 250 12.46 -2.03 15.30
CA VAL A 250 13.44 -2.67 16.21
C VAL A 250 14.52 -1.67 16.65
N ALA A 251 15.04 -0.88 15.71
CA ALA A 251 16.05 0.14 16.03
C ALA A 251 15.47 1.27 16.92
N LEU A 252 14.23 1.72 16.68
CA LEU A 252 13.54 2.74 17.46
C LEU A 252 13.33 2.33 18.91
N ALA A 253 13.19 1.04 19.21
CA ALA A 253 13.01 0.55 20.58
C ALA A 253 14.15 0.97 21.52
N SER A 254 15.40 1.03 21.01
CA SER A 254 16.58 1.42 21.78
C SER A 254 17.13 2.81 21.42
N ASN A 255 16.76 3.35 20.25
CA ASN A 255 17.25 4.62 19.75
C ASN A 255 16.12 5.45 19.12
N PRO A 256 15.28 6.10 19.96
CA PRO A 256 14.22 6.98 19.48
C PRO A 256 14.74 8.08 18.54
N GLY A 257 13.97 8.47 17.52
CA GLY A 257 14.39 9.48 16.53
C GLY A 257 15.27 8.95 15.40
N HIS A 258 15.79 7.73 15.48
CA HIS A 258 16.77 7.19 14.51
C HIS A 258 16.22 7.06 13.08
N CYS A 259 14.92 7.02 12.89
CA CYS A 259 14.25 6.71 11.62
C CYS A 259 13.49 7.88 11.00
N GLU A 260 13.71 9.13 11.44
CA GLU A 260 13.01 10.31 10.91
C GLU A 260 13.12 10.49 9.39
N HIS A 261 14.23 10.05 8.79
CA HIS A 261 14.49 10.17 7.37
C HIS A 261 13.83 9.08 6.50
N LEU A 262 13.20 8.07 7.11
CA LEU A 262 12.53 7.01 6.36
C LEU A 262 11.18 7.50 5.80
N GLU A 263 10.84 7.02 4.61
CA GLU A 263 9.52 7.27 4.00
C GLU A 263 8.37 6.82 4.90
N GLY A 264 8.56 5.72 5.64
CA GLY A 264 7.61 5.23 6.63
C GLY A 264 7.28 6.24 7.74
N ALA A 265 8.29 6.99 8.23
CA ALA A 265 8.09 8.05 9.22
C ALA A 265 7.19 9.18 8.67
N ALA A 266 7.42 9.61 7.44
CA ALA A 266 6.58 10.60 6.77
C ALA A 266 5.12 10.11 6.59
N ARG A 267 4.93 8.82 6.30
CA ARG A 267 3.57 8.22 6.20
C ARG A 267 2.84 8.25 7.55
N VAL A 268 3.54 7.95 8.66
CA VAL A 268 2.95 8.03 10.01
C VAL A 268 2.56 9.47 10.35
N ALA A 269 3.44 10.44 10.08
CA ALA A 269 3.15 11.86 10.31
C ALA A 269 1.93 12.33 9.50
N THR A 270 1.80 11.89 8.24
CA THR A 270 0.63 12.18 7.40
C THR A 270 -0.65 11.61 8.00
N LEU A 271 -0.62 10.37 8.52
CA LEU A 271 -1.79 9.75 9.16
C LEU A 271 -2.21 10.50 10.43
N VAL A 272 -1.25 10.92 11.27
CA VAL A 272 -1.54 11.73 12.47
C VAL A 272 -2.23 13.03 12.09
N SER A 273 -1.66 13.78 11.14
CA SER A 273 -2.26 15.04 10.67
C SER A 273 -3.65 14.84 10.07
N LEU A 274 -3.85 13.73 9.33
CA LEU A 274 -5.15 13.39 8.74
C LEU A 274 -6.18 13.06 9.82
N ALA A 275 -5.80 12.27 10.82
CA ALA A 275 -6.65 11.93 11.96
C ALA A 275 -7.05 13.16 12.75
N GLU A 276 -6.10 14.06 13.07
CA GLU A 276 -6.36 15.34 13.75
C GLU A 276 -7.35 16.21 12.96
N SER A 277 -7.17 16.33 11.64
CA SER A 277 -8.06 17.15 10.80
C SER A 277 -9.51 16.62 10.73
N HIS A 278 -9.72 15.33 11.03
CA HIS A 278 -11.04 14.69 11.06
C HIS A 278 -11.54 14.41 12.50
N GLY A 279 -10.80 14.84 13.54
CA GLY A 279 -11.17 14.59 14.92
C GLY A 279 -11.18 13.10 15.30
N VAL A 280 -10.31 12.29 14.67
CA VAL A 280 -10.21 10.85 14.93
C VAL A 280 -9.11 10.57 15.92
N ASP A 281 -9.43 9.82 16.97
CA ASP A 281 -8.46 9.40 17.98
C ASP A 281 -7.72 8.14 17.52
N MET A 282 -6.37 8.26 17.40
CA MET A 282 -5.48 7.20 16.93
C MET A 282 -4.27 7.05 17.87
N PRO A 283 -4.46 6.61 19.10
CA PRO A 283 -3.43 6.65 20.14
C PRO A 283 -2.19 5.82 19.81
N ILE A 284 -2.30 4.65 19.16
CA ILE A 284 -1.14 3.83 18.77
C ILE A 284 -0.34 4.56 17.70
N THR A 285 -1.03 5.07 16.67
CA THR A 285 -0.39 5.80 15.57
C THR A 285 0.33 7.05 16.08
N CYS A 286 -0.28 7.79 17.01
CA CYS A 286 0.32 8.94 17.69
C CYS A 286 1.56 8.54 18.50
N ALA A 287 1.47 7.47 19.30
CA ALA A 287 2.61 6.98 20.08
C ALA A 287 3.79 6.56 19.19
N VAL A 288 3.54 5.91 18.07
CA VAL A 288 4.59 5.57 17.08
C VAL A 288 5.22 6.86 16.54
N HIS A 289 4.42 7.87 16.20
CA HIS A 289 4.90 9.16 15.71
C HIS A 289 5.79 9.86 16.74
N GLU A 290 5.41 9.86 18.01
CA GLU A 290 6.19 10.46 19.10
C GLU A 290 7.54 9.77 19.31
N VAL A 291 7.57 8.44 19.20
CA VAL A 291 8.85 7.70 19.27
C VAL A 291 9.75 7.99 18.07
N ILE A 292 9.18 8.14 16.87
CA ILE A 292 9.91 8.63 15.69
C ILE A 292 10.47 10.02 15.94
N ALA A 293 9.73 10.90 16.61
CA ALA A 293 10.16 12.25 16.96
C ALA A 293 11.14 12.31 18.16
N GLY A 294 11.56 11.16 18.70
CA GLY A 294 12.60 11.07 19.75
C GLY A 294 12.09 10.82 21.16
N ARG A 295 10.77 10.64 21.37
CA ARG A 295 10.23 10.28 22.68
C ARG A 295 10.66 8.85 23.06
N PRO A 296 11.09 8.58 24.32
CA PRO A 296 11.40 7.22 24.75
C PRO A 296 10.19 6.29 24.63
N MET A 297 10.39 5.12 23.99
CA MET A 297 9.32 4.15 23.78
C MET A 297 8.61 3.72 25.08
N ALA A 298 9.37 3.57 26.18
CA ALA A 298 8.81 3.17 27.47
C ALA A 298 7.79 4.21 28.00
N GLU A 299 8.03 5.50 27.76
CA GLU A 299 7.10 6.58 28.15
C GLU A 299 5.83 6.57 27.30
N ALA A 300 5.98 6.44 25.96
CA ALA A 300 4.86 6.35 25.04
C ALA A 300 3.97 5.13 25.36
N LEU A 301 4.58 3.97 25.62
CA LEU A 301 3.85 2.76 26.01
C LEU A 301 3.14 2.93 27.35
N ALA A 302 3.82 3.53 28.37
CA ALA A 302 3.22 3.77 29.67
C ALA A 302 2.00 4.68 29.59
N GLU A 303 1.99 5.65 28.66
CA GLU A 303 0.84 6.51 28.41
C GLU A 303 -0.31 5.74 27.76
N LEU A 304 -0.04 4.96 26.72
CA LEU A 304 -1.05 4.08 26.11
C LEU A 304 -1.71 3.16 27.14
N MET A 305 -0.94 2.60 28.08
CA MET A 305 -1.46 1.72 29.13
C MET A 305 -2.28 2.43 30.21
N ARG A 306 -2.25 3.76 30.26
CA ARG A 306 -3.08 4.59 31.17
C ARG A 306 -4.39 5.07 30.53
N LEU A 307 -4.56 4.88 29.24
CA LEU A 307 -5.81 5.25 28.58
C LEU A 307 -6.99 4.52 29.23
N PRO A 308 -8.15 5.19 29.37
CA PRO A 308 -9.33 4.54 29.92
C PRO A 308 -9.67 3.25 29.14
N THR A 309 -9.96 2.20 29.88
CA THR A 309 -10.50 0.98 29.29
C THR A 309 -12.00 1.14 29.08
N GLY A 310 -12.43 1.13 27.80
CA GLY A 310 -13.85 1.12 27.41
C GLY A 310 -14.36 -0.31 27.23
N PHE A 311 -15.52 -0.44 26.60
CA PHE A 311 -16.01 -1.75 26.15
C PHE A 311 -15.23 -2.19 24.91
N GLU A 312 -15.06 -3.51 24.75
CA GLU A 312 -14.45 -4.05 23.53
C GLU A 312 -15.38 -3.79 22.34
N GLY A 313 -14.87 -3.04 21.35
CA GLY A 313 -15.63 -2.64 20.15
C GLY A 313 -16.01 -1.15 20.09
N ASP A 314 -15.70 -0.37 21.15
CA ASP A 314 -15.86 1.09 21.15
C ASP A 314 -14.67 1.82 20.45
#